data_5d1521b71c209268b6020d9e70106c73
#
_entry.id   5d1521b71c209268b6020d9e70106c73
#
_cell.length_a   1.000
_cell.length_b   1.000
_cell.length_c   1.000
_cell.angle_alpha   90.00
_cell.angle_beta   90.00
_cell.angle_gamma   90.00
#
_symmetry.space_group_name_H-M   'P 1'
#
loop_
_entity.id
_entity.type
_entity.pdbx_description
1 polymer ?
#
loop_
_entity_poly.entity_id
_entity_poly.type
_entity_poly.pdbx_seq_one_letter_code
_entity_poly.pdbx_strand_id
1 'polypeptide(L)'
;MVRYALSVLLLVFLPSWARSAGPGALVVVGGGNVGPEIVSRTLALAGGKEAIVAVLPQSSADPDAGDSSVKMWLEAGAKQAAKLSFSDPQAAEKLRGATLIWMPGGDQNRFMQAIAGTGLDEVIRERHNAGILVGGSSAGAAILADAMFTGDADLKSITAGATVIAKGLALWPEVLIDQHFLKRQRDNRLISAVLDHPNLVGVGIDEATAVIVTGTSFEVVGQSSVLVLDAREARVEKTARGSLASGTGLKLSVLKAGQRYSLK
;
A
#
# COMPACT_ATOMS: atom_id res chain seq x y z
N MET A 1 -24.43 38.43 52.83
CA MET A 1 -24.25 37.00 52.48
C MET A 1 -23.91 36.96 50.98
N VAL A 2 -22.63 36.79 50.64
CA VAL A 2 -22.11 36.71 49.27
C VAL A 2 -21.97 35.22 48.93
N ARG A 3 -22.73 34.75 47.93
CA ARG A 3 -22.64 33.37 47.42
C ARG A 3 -21.59 33.33 46.32
N TYR A 4 -20.46 32.63 46.55
CA TYR A 4 -19.48 32.30 45.52
C TYR A 4 -19.98 31.07 44.75
N ALA A 5 -20.23 31.24 43.44
CA ALA A 5 -20.50 30.10 42.57
C ALA A 5 -19.15 29.53 42.12
N LEU A 6 -18.91 28.29 42.50
CA LEU A 6 -17.72 27.52 42.08
C LEU A 6 -17.99 26.92 40.69
N SER A 7 -17.43 27.52 39.65
CA SER A 7 -17.47 26.95 38.30
C SER A 7 -16.42 25.82 38.20
N VAL A 8 -16.89 24.58 38.14
CA VAL A 8 -16.03 23.41 37.87
C VAL A 8 -15.78 23.36 36.36
N LEU A 9 -14.54 23.67 35.97
CA LEU A 9 -14.10 23.52 34.60
C LEU A 9 -13.79 22.01 34.36
N LEU A 10 -14.67 21.32 33.62
CA LEU A 10 -14.47 19.94 33.23
C LEU A 10 -13.42 19.91 32.09
N LEU A 11 -12.16 19.63 32.42
CA LEU A 11 -11.10 19.35 31.47
C LEU A 11 -11.38 17.95 30.85
N VAL A 12 -11.96 17.94 29.67
CA VAL A 12 -12.06 16.74 28.85
C VAL A 12 -10.67 16.41 28.34
N PHE A 13 -10.00 15.45 28.98
CA PHE A 13 -8.77 14.84 28.46
C PHE A 13 -9.14 14.00 27.22
N LEU A 14 -8.96 14.55 26.04
CA LEU A 14 -8.96 13.78 24.81
C LEU A 14 -7.67 12.92 24.79
N PRO A 15 -7.76 11.61 24.52
CA PRO A 15 -6.59 10.76 24.50
C PRO A 15 -5.62 11.19 23.39
N SER A 16 -4.33 11.15 23.67
CA SER A 16 -3.21 11.70 22.91
C SER A 16 -2.86 10.99 21.58
N TRP A 17 -3.73 10.10 21.07
CA TRP A 17 -3.66 9.61 19.70
C TRP A 17 -4.28 10.58 18.68
N ALA A 18 -4.55 11.78 19.11
CA ALA A 18 -5.09 12.85 18.30
C ALA A 18 -4.08 13.30 17.23
N ARG A 19 -4.24 12.72 16.04
CA ARG A 19 -3.92 13.30 14.73
C ARG A 19 -2.44 13.56 14.42
N SER A 20 -1.88 12.67 13.63
CA SER A 20 -0.88 13.13 12.65
C SER A 20 -1.59 14.13 11.71
N ALA A 21 -1.00 15.30 11.52
CA ALA A 21 -1.56 16.35 10.65
C ALA A 21 -1.35 16.02 9.16
N GLY A 22 -1.51 14.75 8.75
CA GLY A 22 -1.26 14.26 7.40
C GLY A 22 -1.77 12.84 7.18
N PRO A 23 -1.62 12.30 5.96
CA PRO A 23 -2.01 10.94 5.63
C PRO A 23 -1.37 9.90 6.56
N GLY A 24 -2.07 8.80 6.79
CA GLY A 24 -1.56 7.64 7.52
C GLY A 24 -0.35 7.02 6.84
N ALA A 25 0.34 6.13 7.55
CA ALA A 25 1.38 5.33 6.90
C ALA A 25 0.76 4.31 5.94
N LEU A 26 1.55 3.88 4.94
CA LEU A 26 1.23 2.72 4.12
C LEU A 26 2.21 1.59 4.43
N VAL A 27 1.72 0.35 4.41
CA VAL A 27 2.55 -0.85 4.47
C VAL A 27 2.39 -1.63 3.17
N VAL A 28 3.42 -1.61 2.35
CA VAL A 28 3.39 -2.15 0.98
C VAL A 28 4.29 -3.38 0.92
N VAL A 29 3.67 -4.57 0.91
CA VAL A 29 4.40 -5.84 0.96
C VAL A 29 4.51 -6.44 -0.45
N GLY A 30 5.73 -6.81 -0.85
CA GLY A 30 6.01 -7.36 -2.18
C GLY A 30 5.40 -8.74 -2.45
N GLY A 31 4.78 -9.37 -1.47
CA GLY A 31 4.15 -10.68 -1.60
C GLY A 31 4.92 -11.78 -0.87
N GLY A 32 4.55 -13.03 -1.13
CA GLY A 32 5.06 -14.17 -0.39
C GLY A 32 4.59 -14.16 1.08
N ASN A 33 5.43 -14.66 1.97
CA ASN A 33 5.12 -14.66 3.40
C ASN A 33 5.29 -13.25 4.01
N VAL A 34 4.29 -12.81 4.75
CA VAL A 34 4.38 -11.58 5.56
C VAL A 34 5.10 -11.96 6.87
N GLY A 35 6.40 -11.74 6.90
CA GLY A 35 7.25 -12.14 8.02
C GLY A 35 6.91 -11.45 9.34
N PRO A 36 7.32 -12.04 10.49
CA PRO A 36 6.92 -11.57 11.83
C PRO A 36 7.35 -10.14 12.12
N GLU A 37 8.47 -9.67 11.55
CA GLU A 37 8.93 -8.29 11.70
C GLU A 37 7.97 -7.32 11.01
N ILE A 38 7.53 -7.61 9.78
CA ILE A 38 6.57 -6.80 9.03
C ILE A 38 5.24 -6.75 9.81
N VAL A 39 4.77 -7.90 10.29
CA VAL A 39 3.53 -8.01 11.07
C VAL A 39 3.61 -7.18 12.34
N SER A 40 4.68 -7.34 13.13
CA SER A 40 4.82 -6.63 14.41
C SER A 40 4.93 -5.11 14.23
N ARG A 41 5.70 -4.66 13.22
CA ARG A 41 5.84 -3.23 12.89
C ARG A 41 4.50 -2.64 12.42
N THR A 42 3.78 -3.37 11.58
CA THR A 42 2.45 -2.95 11.09
C THR A 42 1.46 -2.85 12.24
N LEU A 43 1.40 -3.87 13.10
CA LEU A 43 0.50 -3.88 14.24
C LEU A 43 0.80 -2.72 15.22
N ALA A 44 2.09 -2.45 15.50
CA ALA A 44 2.48 -1.33 16.35
C ALA A 44 1.99 0.02 15.80
N LEU A 45 2.10 0.24 14.48
CA LEU A 45 1.58 1.43 13.81
C LEU A 45 0.05 1.51 13.83
N ALA A 46 -0.64 0.37 13.84
CA ALA A 46 -2.10 0.27 13.91
C ALA A 46 -2.68 0.47 15.33
N GLY A 47 -1.83 0.68 16.35
CA GLY A 47 -2.25 0.84 17.75
C GLY A 47 -1.98 -0.38 18.63
N GLY A 48 -1.20 -1.35 18.16
CA GLY A 48 -0.78 -2.52 18.93
C GLY A 48 -1.98 -3.39 19.35
N LYS A 49 -2.10 -3.65 20.64
CA LYS A 49 -3.19 -4.47 21.22
C LYS A 49 -4.59 -3.87 21.06
N GLU A 50 -4.70 -2.58 20.77
CA GLU A 50 -5.99 -1.93 20.50
C GLU A 50 -6.35 -1.92 19.01
N ALA A 51 -5.51 -2.50 18.14
CA ALA A 51 -5.73 -2.50 16.71
C ALA A 51 -7.02 -3.22 16.31
N ILE A 52 -7.80 -2.57 15.44
CA ILE A 52 -9.00 -3.11 14.80
C ILE A 52 -8.69 -3.22 13.31
N VAL A 53 -8.63 -4.46 12.81
CA VAL A 53 -8.20 -4.75 11.44
C VAL A 53 -9.39 -5.12 10.56
N ALA A 54 -9.64 -4.33 9.52
CA ALA A 54 -10.55 -4.67 8.44
C ALA A 54 -9.76 -5.36 7.31
N VAL A 55 -10.01 -6.63 7.07
CA VAL A 55 -9.39 -7.40 5.98
C VAL A 55 -10.30 -7.37 4.77
N LEU A 56 -9.80 -6.89 3.62
CA LEU A 56 -10.53 -6.75 2.37
C LEU A 56 -10.06 -7.81 1.35
N PRO A 57 -10.65 -9.02 1.32
CA PRO A 57 -10.15 -10.14 0.53
C PRO A 57 -10.63 -10.17 -0.92
N GLN A 58 -11.22 -9.09 -1.45
CA GLN A 58 -11.91 -9.07 -2.75
C GLN A 58 -10.99 -9.27 -3.96
N SER A 59 -9.66 -9.33 -3.74
CA SER A 59 -8.70 -9.78 -4.75
C SER A 59 -8.87 -11.26 -5.12
N SER A 60 -9.60 -12.06 -4.33
CA SER A 60 -9.84 -13.48 -4.57
C SER A 60 -11.33 -13.79 -4.72
N ALA A 61 -11.64 -14.87 -5.46
CA ALA A 61 -12.98 -15.45 -5.55
C ALA A 61 -13.22 -16.53 -4.47
N ASP A 62 -12.14 -16.97 -3.82
CA ASP A 62 -12.19 -18.01 -2.79
C ASP A 62 -12.96 -17.46 -1.57
N PRO A 63 -14.00 -18.15 -1.09
CA PRO A 63 -14.76 -17.75 0.10
C PRO A 63 -13.88 -17.72 1.37
N ASP A 64 -12.81 -18.53 1.41
CA ASP A 64 -11.88 -18.58 2.53
C ASP A 64 -10.74 -17.55 2.41
N ALA A 65 -10.72 -16.79 1.28
CA ALA A 65 -9.75 -15.72 1.13
C ALA A 65 -9.80 -14.73 2.30
N GLY A 66 -8.61 -14.37 2.79
CA GLY A 66 -8.48 -13.47 3.92
C GLY A 66 -8.46 -14.14 5.30
N ASP A 67 -8.88 -15.41 5.44
CA ASP A 67 -8.89 -16.11 6.73
C ASP A 67 -7.48 -16.22 7.33
N SER A 68 -6.48 -16.50 6.50
CA SER A 68 -5.07 -16.48 6.91
C SER A 68 -4.62 -15.10 7.40
N SER A 69 -5.09 -14.03 6.78
CA SER A 69 -4.78 -12.66 7.22
C SER A 69 -5.48 -12.33 8.54
N VAL A 70 -6.74 -12.71 8.70
CA VAL A 70 -7.46 -12.54 9.97
C VAL A 70 -6.73 -13.26 11.09
N LYS A 71 -6.40 -14.55 10.86
CA LYS A 71 -5.63 -15.36 11.81
C LYS A 71 -4.29 -14.71 12.17
N MET A 72 -3.52 -14.29 11.17
CA MET A 72 -2.23 -13.64 11.35
C MET A 72 -2.32 -12.41 12.26
N TRP A 73 -3.31 -11.53 12.05
CA TRP A 73 -3.45 -10.33 12.86
C TRP A 73 -3.91 -10.63 14.29
N LEU A 74 -4.81 -11.60 14.48
CA LEU A 74 -5.24 -12.02 15.82
C LEU A 74 -4.09 -12.68 16.59
N GLU A 75 -3.32 -13.57 15.96
CA GLU A 75 -2.14 -14.21 16.57
C GLU A 75 -1.03 -13.19 16.89
N ALA A 76 -0.91 -12.13 16.11
CA ALA A 76 -0.02 -11.02 16.42
C ALA A 76 -0.48 -10.15 17.59
N GLY A 77 -1.71 -10.32 18.05
CA GLY A 77 -2.28 -9.63 19.23
C GLY A 77 -3.16 -8.43 18.91
N ALA A 78 -3.71 -8.32 17.69
CA ALA A 78 -4.74 -7.32 17.40
C ALA A 78 -5.99 -7.58 18.26
N LYS A 79 -6.66 -6.51 18.70
CA LYS A 79 -7.92 -6.58 19.46
C LYS A 79 -9.02 -7.27 18.67
N GLN A 80 -9.09 -6.94 17.36
CA GLN A 80 -10.07 -7.49 16.43
C GLN A 80 -9.46 -7.57 15.04
N ALA A 81 -9.78 -8.62 14.31
CA ALA A 81 -9.56 -8.72 12.87
C ALA A 81 -10.72 -9.47 12.25
N ALA A 82 -11.27 -8.95 11.16
CA ALA A 82 -12.39 -9.58 10.46
C ALA A 82 -12.33 -9.29 8.96
N LYS A 83 -12.83 -10.25 8.17
CA LYS A 83 -13.10 -10.01 6.75
C LYS A 83 -14.27 -9.04 6.62
N LEU A 84 -14.17 -8.13 5.67
CA LEU A 84 -15.21 -7.19 5.33
C LEU A 84 -15.64 -7.37 3.87
N SER A 85 -16.92 -7.69 3.67
CA SER A 85 -17.51 -7.74 2.33
C SER A 85 -17.91 -6.33 1.87
N PHE A 86 -17.69 -6.01 0.59
CA PHE A 86 -18.19 -4.76 0.01
C PHE A 86 -19.72 -4.71 -0.14
N SER A 87 -20.40 -5.85 -0.08
CA SER A 87 -21.86 -5.92 -0.03
C SER A 87 -22.47 -5.79 1.36
N ASP A 88 -21.64 -5.68 2.42
CA ASP A 88 -22.12 -5.46 3.77
C ASP A 88 -22.71 -4.03 3.90
N PRO A 89 -23.97 -3.87 4.30
CA PRO A 89 -24.58 -2.55 4.45
C PRO A 89 -23.84 -1.63 5.43
N GLN A 90 -23.08 -2.22 6.36
CA GLN A 90 -22.27 -1.49 7.34
C GLN A 90 -20.79 -1.36 6.93
N ALA A 91 -20.43 -1.70 5.68
CA ALA A 91 -19.03 -1.71 5.27
C ALA A 91 -18.33 -0.36 5.51
N ALA A 92 -18.96 0.74 5.14
CA ALA A 92 -18.41 2.08 5.34
C ALA A 92 -18.19 2.41 6.83
N GLU A 93 -19.12 2.02 7.70
CA GLU A 93 -19.01 2.23 9.15
C GLU A 93 -17.87 1.39 9.74
N LYS A 94 -17.78 0.12 9.35
CA LYS A 94 -16.71 -0.79 9.79
C LYS A 94 -15.33 -0.31 9.32
N LEU A 95 -15.20 0.22 8.10
CA LEU A 95 -13.97 0.87 7.62
C LEU A 95 -13.64 2.13 8.44
N ARG A 96 -14.64 2.93 8.80
CA ARG A 96 -14.41 4.11 9.65
C ARG A 96 -13.95 3.74 11.06
N GLY A 97 -14.38 2.61 11.59
CA GLY A 97 -13.96 2.09 12.90
C GLY A 97 -12.60 1.38 12.90
N ALA A 98 -12.06 1.01 11.75
CA ALA A 98 -10.79 0.31 11.64
C ALA A 98 -9.59 1.23 11.93
N THR A 99 -8.53 0.66 12.53
CA THR A 99 -7.21 1.30 12.70
C THR A 99 -6.19 0.79 11.69
N LEU A 100 -6.48 -0.36 11.07
CA LEU A 100 -5.75 -0.92 9.94
C LEU A 100 -6.75 -1.44 8.90
N ILE A 101 -6.58 -0.99 7.66
CA ILE A 101 -7.24 -1.57 6.49
C ILE A 101 -6.20 -2.43 5.77
N TRP A 102 -6.45 -3.73 5.65
CA TRP A 102 -5.51 -4.70 5.08
C TRP A 102 -6.07 -5.40 3.86
N MET A 103 -5.32 -5.36 2.75
CA MET A 103 -5.67 -5.96 1.47
C MET A 103 -4.70 -7.10 1.16
N PRO A 104 -5.12 -8.38 1.27
CA PRO A 104 -4.28 -9.52 0.92
C PRO A 104 -4.08 -9.66 -0.60
N GLY A 105 -3.23 -10.63 -0.99
CA GLY A 105 -2.95 -10.96 -2.37
C GLY A 105 -4.14 -11.56 -3.14
N GLY A 106 -3.93 -11.74 -4.44
CA GLY A 106 -4.90 -12.26 -5.40
C GLY A 106 -4.78 -11.55 -6.75
N ASP A 107 -5.90 -11.12 -7.32
CA ASP A 107 -6.00 -10.34 -8.55
C ASP A 107 -6.43 -8.90 -8.23
N GLN A 108 -5.55 -7.95 -8.51
CA GLN A 108 -5.78 -6.51 -8.28
C GLN A 108 -6.91 -5.95 -9.15
N ASN A 109 -7.08 -6.47 -10.38
CA ASN A 109 -8.17 -6.01 -11.26
C ASN A 109 -9.52 -6.43 -10.70
N ARG A 110 -9.61 -7.67 -10.16
CA ARG A 110 -10.80 -8.16 -9.47
C ARG A 110 -11.17 -7.28 -8.28
N PHE A 111 -10.19 -6.89 -7.46
CA PHE A 111 -10.44 -5.98 -6.35
C PHE A 111 -11.01 -4.65 -6.81
N MET A 112 -10.36 -4.02 -7.81
CA MET A 112 -10.80 -2.73 -8.34
C MET A 112 -12.17 -2.81 -9.01
N GLN A 113 -12.49 -3.91 -9.68
CA GLN A 113 -13.85 -4.16 -10.21
C GLN A 113 -14.88 -4.32 -9.09
N ALA A 114 -14.53 -5.04 -8.01
CA ALA A 114 -15.45 -5.28 -6.90
C ALA A 114 -15.77 -4.02 -6.09
N ILE A 115 -14.80 -3.08 -5.96
CA ILE A 115 -14.99 -1.83 -5.21
C ILE A 115 -15.68 -0.75 -6.05
N ALA A 116 -15.61 -0.84 -7.37
CA ALA A 116 -16.17 0.18 -8.27
C ALA A 116 -17.66 0.42 -8.03
N GLY A 117 -18.03 1.70 -7.88
CA GLY A 117 -19.42 2.11 -7.66
C GLY A 117 -19.97 1.86 -6.25
N THR A 118 -19.17 1.29 -5.33
CA THR A 118 -19.58 1.10 -3.92
C THR A 118 -19.39 2.33 -3.05
N GLY A 119 -18.54 3.28 -3.46
CA GLY A 119 -18.10 4.43 -2.66
C GLY A 119 -17.10 4.08 -1.55
N LEU A 120 -16.73 2.79 -1.38
CA LEU A 120 -15.82 2.36 -0.32
C LEU A 120 -14.37 2.75 -0.61
N ASP A 121 -13.98 2.91 -1.86
CA ASP A 121 -12.69 3.47 -2.27
C ASP A 121 -12.49 4.90 -1.76
N GLU A 122 -13.55 5.71 -1.78
CA GLU A 122 -13.55 7.06 -1.20
C GLU A 122 -13.40 7.01 0.33
N VAL A 123 -14.11 6.08 0.99
CA VAL A 123 -13.98 5.87 2.43
C VAL A 123 -12.56 5.44 2.81
N ILE A 124 -11.92 4.56 2.03
CA ILE A 124 -10.52 4.15 2.27
C ILE A 124 -9.58 5.35 2.14
N ARG A 125 -9.73 6.18 1.08
CA ARG A 125 -8.91 7.40 0.89
C ARG A 125 -9.15 8.41 2.03
N GLU A 126 -10.41 8.63 2.42
CA GLU A 126 -10.78 9.48 3.55
C GLU A 126 -10.08 9.02 4.83
N ARG A 127 -10.13 7.71 5.13
CA ARG A 127 -9.52 7.14 6.32
C ARG A 127 -7.99 7.27 6.30
N HIS A 128 -7.36 6.99 5.17
CA HIS A 128 -5.92 7.18 5.00
C HIS A 128 -5.53 8.65 5.22
N ASN A 129 -6.23 9.60 4.61
CA ASN A 129 -5.98 11.03 4.78
C ASN A 129 -6.22 11.51 6.23
N ALA A 130 -7.09 10.81 6.97
CA ALA A 130 -7.32 11.04 8.40
C ALA A 130 -6.26 10.38 9.32
N GLY A 131 -5.19 9.79 8.76
CA GLY A 131 -4.08 9.22 9.52
C GLY A 131 -4.20 7.73 9.80
N ILE A 132 -5.14 7.01 9.19
CA ILE A 132 -5.30 5.56 9.40
C ILE A 132 -4.32 4.77 8.53
N LEU A 133 -3.76 3.71 9.12
CA LEU A 133 -2.85 2.80 8.46
C LEU A 133 -3.58 1.99 7.39
N VAL A 134 -3.05 1.98 6.18
CA VAL A 134 -3.52 1.11 5.10
C VAL A 134 -2.35 0.25 4.63
N GLY A 135 -2.59 -1.01 4.38
CA GLY A 135 -1.54 -1.89 3.88
C GLY A 135 -2.07 -3.02 3.02
N GLY A 136 -1.17 -3.63 2.29
CA GLY A 136 -1.51 -4.78 1.46
C GLY A 136 -0.30 -5.55 1.00
N SER A 137 -0.56 -6.78 0.55
CA SER A 137 0.46 -7.71 0.07
C SER A 137 0.16 -8.13 -1.36
N SER A 138 1.18 -8.22 -2.21
CA SER A 138 1.06 -8.67 -3.61
C SER A 138 0.05 -7.81 -4.40
N ALA A 139 -1.08 -8.37 -4.85
CA ALA A 139 -2.16 -7.59 -5.47
C ALA A 139 -2.63 -6.45 -4.56
N GLY A 140 -2.76 -6.68 -3.24
CA GLY A 140 -3.11 -5.65 -2.27
C GLY A 140 -2.10 -4.52 -2.16
N ALA A 141 -0.82 -4.78 -2.44
CA ALA A 141 0.21 -3.74 -2.54
C ALA A 141 0.07 -2.93 -3.84
N ALA A 142 -0.16 -3.61 -4.97
CA ALA A 142 -0.28 -2.96 -6.28
C ALA A 142 -1.41 -1.92 -6.32
N ILE A 143 -2.57 -2.23 -5.72
CA ILE A 143 -3.74 -1.33 -5.71
C ILE A 143 -3.55 -0.04 -4.90
N LEU A 144 -2.49 0.10 -4.11
CA LEU A 144 -2.21 1.33 -3.35
C LEU A 144 -1.74 2.48 -4.25
N ALA A 145 -1.12 2.19 -5.40
CA ALA A 145 -0.73 3.18 -6.39
C ALA A 145 -1.94 3.80 -7.11
N ASP A 146 -1.75 4.92 -7.79
CA ASP A 146 -2.71 5.42 -8.78
C ASP A 146 -2.53 4.70 -10.12
N ALA A 147 -1.30 4.66 -10.62
CA ALA A 147 -0.91 3.88 -11.79
C ALA A 147 -0.54 2.45 -11.36
N MET A 148 -1.46 1.52 -11.53
CA MET A 148 -1.36 0.14 -11.04
C MET A 148 -1.05 -0.83 -12.18
N PHE A 149 -0.02 -1.65 -12.04
CA PHE A 149 0.19 -2.79 -12.95
C PHE A 149 -0.99 -3.77 -12.87
N THR A 150 -1.49 -4.23 -14.02
CA THR A 150 -2.64 -5.14 -14.07
C THR A 150 -2.29 -6.61 -13.78
N GLY A 151 -1.02 -6.93 -13.65
CA GLY A 151 -0.55 -8.29 -13.35
C GLY A 151 -0.23 -9.13 -14.58
N ASP A 152 -0.26 -8.53 -15.78
CA ASP A 152 0.09 -9.21 -17.03
C ASP A 152 1.53 -9.74 -17.05
N ALA A 153 1.80 -10.55 -18.07
CA ALA A 153 3.04 -11.30 -18.23
C ALA A 153 4.31 -10.44 -18.08
N ASP A 154 5.32 -11.02 -17.50
CA ASP A 154 6.63 -10.41 -17.38
C ASP A 154 7.28 -10.26 -18.75
N LEU A 155 7.84 -9.09 -19.05
CA LEU A 155 8.41 -8.77 -20.34
C LEU A 155 9.76 -9.47 -20.57
N LYS A 156 10.00 -9.92 -21.77
CA LYS A 156 11.31 -10.51 -22.19
C LYS A 156 12.33 -9.46 -22.62
N SER A 157 11.88 -8.21 -22.85
CA SER A 157 12.71 -7.09 -23.28
C SER A 157 12.14 -5.78 -22.73
N ILE A 158 12.94 -4.73 -22.73
CA ILE A 158 12.52 -3.37 -22.35
C ILE A 158 11.84 -2.74 -23.57
N THR A 159 10.51 -2.65 -23.51
CA THR A 159 9.67 -2.34 -24.68
C THR A 159 8.67 -1.23 -24.35
N ALA A 160 8.61 -0.21 -25.18
CA ALA A 160 7.69 0.92 -25.02
C ALA A 160 6.21 0.51 -25.16
N GLY A 161 5.38 0.98 -24.26
CA GLY A 161 3.94 0.71 -24.22
C GLY A 161 3.57 -0.75 -24.05
N ALA A 162 4.49 -1.61 -23.57
CA ALA A 162 4.24 -3.04 -23.38
C ALA A 162 3.62 -3.37 -22.04
N THR A 163 3.70 -2.48 -21.06
CA THR A 163 3.07 -2.66 -19.75
C THR A 163 1.62 -2.19 -19.77
N VAL A 164 0.72 -2.97 -19.15
CA VAL A 164 -0.67 -2.57 -19.00
C VAL A 164 -0.86 -1.97 -17.60
N ILE A 165 -1.24 -0.71 -17.58
CA ILE A 165 -1.49 0.08 -16.38
C ILE A 165 -3.00 0.36 -16.27
N ALA A 166 -3.55 0.17 -15.08
CA ALA A 166 -4.91 0.52 -14.73
C ALA A 166 -4.92 1.48 -13.51
N LYS A 167 -6.08 2.00 -13.16
CA LYS A 167 -6.23 2.86 -11.99
C LYS A 167 -6.34 2.04 -10.72
N GLY A 168 -5.54 2.39 -9.70
CA GLY A 168 -5.64 1.85 -8.35
C GLY A 168 -6.34 2.82 -7.38
N LEU A 169 -6.09 2.67 -6.09
CA LEU A 169 -6.72 3.49 -5.02
C LEU A 169 -6.09 4.88 -4.86
N ALA A 170 -4.98 5.17 -5.53
CA ALA A 170 -4.27 6.46 -5.46
C ALA A 170 -3.86 6.89 -4.03
N LEU A 171 -3.48 5.94 -3.17
CA LEU A 171 -2.96 6.22 -1.83
C LEU A 171 -1.47 6.57 -1.87
N TRP A 172 -0.75 6.12 -2.90
CA TRP A 172 0.65 6.45 -3.18
C TRP A 172 0.81 6.82 -4.67
N PRO A 173 0.34 8.00 -5.08
CA PRO A 173 0.17 8.34 -6.50
C PRO A 173 1.48 8.62 -7.26
N GLU A 174 2.59 8.86 -6.57
CA GLU A 174 3.87 9.23 -7.20
C GLU A 174 4.66 8.02 -7.71
N VAL A 175 4.16 6.79 -7.50
CA VAL A 175 4.92 5.57 -7.76
C VAL A 175 4.21 4.56 -8.65
N LEU A 176 5.03 3.70 -9.27
CA LEU A 176 4.65 2.43 -9.85
C LEU A 176 5.12 1.33 -8.90
N ILE A 177 4.19 0.56 -8.29
CA ILE A 177 4.52 -0.52 -7.37
C ILE A 177 4.59 -1.83 -8.13
N ASP A 178 5.77 -2.47 -8.16
CA ASP A 178 5.95 -3.81 -8.72
C ASP A 178 6.31 -4.81 -7.61
N GLN A 179 5.46 -5.80 -7.43
CA GLN A 179 5.53 -6.80 -6.37
C GLN A 179 6.09 -8.14 -6.87
N HIS A 180 6.53 -9.04 -5.97
CA HIS A 180 7.28 -10.27 -6.28
C HIS A 180 8.47 -10.01 -7.20
N PHE A 181 9.14 -8.88 -7.01
CA PHE A 181 9.94 -8.22 -8.01
C PHE A 181 11.12 -9.07 -8.49
N LEU A 182 12.05 -9.40 -7.60
CA LEU A 182 13.21 -10.22 -7.95
C LEU A 182 12.81 -11.68 -8.16
N LYS A 183 11.87 -12.19 -7.35
CA LYS A 183 11.39 -13.58 -7.44
C LYS A 183 10.85 -13.91 -8.83
N ARG A 184 10.19 -12.96 -9.49
CA ARG A 184 9.62 -13.13 -10.83
C ARG A 184 10.39 -12.43 -11.93
N GLN A 185 11.61 -11.91 -11.64
CA GLN A 185 12.49 -11.24 -12.62
C GLN A 185 11.79 -10.13 -13.40
N ARG A 186 11.16 -9.20 -12.66
CA ARG A 186 10.29 -8.15 -13.21
C ARG A 186 11.01 -6.88 -13.65
N ASP A 187 12.34 -6.92 -13.75
CA ASP A 187 13.18 -5.79 -14.10
C ASP A 187 12.75 -5.16 -15.42
N ASN A 188 12.59 -5.96 -16.48
CA ASN A 188 12.20 -5.47 -17.80
C ASN A 188 10.84 -4.74 -17.77
N ARG A 189 9.90 -5.26 -16.98
CA ARG A 189 8.57 -4.67 -16.83
C ARG A 189 8.65 -3.31 -16.14
N LEU A 190 9.34 -3.24 -15.00
CA LEU A 190 9.46 -2.00 -14.25
C LEU A 190 10.22 -0.94 -15.06
N ILE A 191 11.33 -1.30 -15.72
CA ILE A 191 12.10 -0.38 -16.56
C ILE A 191 11.23 0.14 -17.72
N SER A 192 10.50 -0.75 -18.40
CA SER A 192 9.60 -0.34 -19.51
C SER A 192 8.54 0.64 -19.03
N ALA A 193 7.88 0.34 -17.90
CA ALA A 193 6.84 1.21 -17.34
C ALA A 193 7.39 2.57 -16.89
N VAL A 194 8.57 2.61 -16.29
CA VAL A 194 9.20 3.87 -15.86
C VAL A 194 9.63 4.72 -17.07
N LEU A 195 10.09 4.09 -18.15
CA LEU A 195 10.39 4.82 -19.39
C LEU A 195 9.11 5.34 -20.07
N ASP A 196 7.99 4.63 -19.96
CA ASP A 196 6.69 5.10 -20.47
C ASP A 196 6.09 6.21 -19.60
N HIS A 197 6.38 6.20 -18.28
CA HIS A 197 5.86 7.14 -17.29
C HIS A 197 7.00 7.78 -16.46
N PRO A 198 7.90 8.57 -17.08
CA PRO A 198 9.12 9.05 -16.43
C PRO A 198 8.90 10.04 -15.27
N ASN A 199 7.68 10.51 -15.07
CA ASN A 199 7.26 11.31 -13.94
C ASN A 199 6.94 10.48 -12.68
N LEU A 200 6.85 9.15 -12.80
CA LEU A 200 6.62 8.22 -11.69
C LEU A 200 7.90 7.51 -11.28
N VAL A 201 8.02 7.21 -9.99
CA VAL A 201 9.15 6.42 -9.47
C VAL A 201 8.76 4.95 -9.42
N GLY A 202 9.54 4.09 -10.06
CA GLY A 202 9.37 2.65 -9.99
C GLY A 202 9.88 2.10 -8.65
N VAL A 203 9.04 1.35 -7.92
CA VAL A 203 9.39 0.70 -6.66
C VAL A 203 9.13 -0.79 -6.79
N GLY A 204 10.21 -1.55 -7.04
CA GLY A 204 10.20 -3.02 -7.11
C GLY A 204 10.41 -3.60 -5.72
N ILE A 205 9.41 -4.27 -5.15
CA ILE A 205 9.45 -4.85 -3.80
C ILE A 205 9.43 -6.38 -3.93
N ASP A 206 10.45 -7.04 -3.38
CA ASP A 206 10.54 -8.49 -3.46
C ASP A 206 9.71 -9.19 -2.38
N GLU A 207 9.59 -10.52 -2.49
CA GLU A 207 8.86 -11.35 -1.52
C GLU A 207 9.46 -11.24 -0.12
N ALA A 208 8.64 -11.46 0.90
CA ALA A 208 8.98 -11.36 2.32
C ALA A 208 9.62 -10.01 2.71
N THR A 209 9.34 -8.96 1.93
CA THR A 209 9.88 -7.61 2.10
C THR A 209 8.76 -6.60 1.94
N ALA A 210 8.85 -5.51 2.69
CA ALA A 210 7.89 -4.43 2.68
C ALA A 210 8.57 -3.07 2.70
N VAL A 211 7.85 -2.04 2.27
CA VAL A 211 8.18 -0.65 2.60
C VAL A 211 7.09 -0.07 3.48
N ILE A 212 7.51 0.64 4.54
CA ILE A 212 6.63 1.44 5.40
C ILE A 212 6.77 2.89 4.97
N VAL A 213 5.73 3.41 4.32
CA VAL A 213 5.70 4.76 3.74
C VAL A 213 5.17 5.74 4.77
N THR A 214 5.85 6.86 4.95
CA THR A 214 5.43 7.97 5.79
C THR A 214 5.72 9.29 5.08
N GLY A 215 4.70 10.02 4.72
CA GLY A 215 4.83 11.22 3.89
C GLY A 215 5.50 10.90 2.55
N THR A 216 6.61 11.55 2.24
CA THR A 216 7.34 11.37 0.97
C THR A 216 8.53 10.41 1.08
N SER A 217 8.65 9.66 2.16
CA SER A 217 9.75 8.70 2.36
C SER A 217 9.24 7.36 2.83
N PHE A 218 10.06 6.33 2.65
CA PHE A 218 9.77 5.01 3.16
C PHE A 218 11.01 4.36 3.79
N GLU A 219 10.77 3.39 4.66
CA GLU A 219 11.75 2.50 5.26
C GLU A 219 11.51 1.07 4.78
N VAL A 220 12.59 0.35 4.45
CA VAL A 220 12.53 -1.07 4.05
C VAL A 220 12.53 -1.96 5.28
N VAL A 221 11.65 -2.96 5.30
CA VAL A 221 11.52 -3.98 6.35
C VAL A 221 11.42 -5.35 5.70
N GLY A 222 12.05 -6.37 6.27
CA GLY A 222 11.92 -7.75 5.80
C GLY A 222 13.25 -8.36 5.37
N GLN A 223 13.21 -9.34 4.47
CA GLN A 223 14.31 -10.28 4.26
C GLN A 223 15.06 -10.10 2.93
N SER A 224 14.45 -9.44 1.94
CA SER A 224 15.03 -9.24 0.62
C SER A 224 15.27 -7.75 0.32
N SER A 225 15.24 -7.37 -0.94
CA SER A 225 15.60 -6.03 -1.39
C SER A 225 14.41 -5.28 -1.98
N VAL A 226 14.53 -3.97 -1.97
CA VAL A 226 13.67 -3.03 -2.70
C VAL A 226 14.54 -2.31 -3.72
N LEU A 227 14.12 -2.32 -4.97
CA LEU A 227 14.74 -1.55 -6.04
C LEU A 227 13.91 -0.30 -6.32
N VAL A 228 14.58 0.85 -6.38
CA VAL A 228 13.94 2.11 -6.77
C VAL A 228 14.55 2.56 -8.08
N LEU A 229 13.70 2.77 -9.08
CA LEU A 229 14.09 3.25 -10.40
C LEU A 229 13.43 4.62 -10.63
N ASP A 230 14.28 5.66 -10.79
CA ASP A 230 13.83 7.04 -10.94
C ASP A 230 14.32 7.60 -12.28
N ALA A 231 13.38 7.96 -13.15
CA ALA A 231 13.64 8.56 -14.46
C ALA A 231 13.25 10.04 -14.55
N ARG A 232 12.88 10.69 -13.45
CA ARG A 232 12.40 12.09 -13.46
C ARG A 232 13.41 13.10 -13.98
N GLU A 233 14.70 12.80 -13.89
CA GLU A 233 15.80 13.60 -14.44
C GLU A 233 16.47 12.93 -15.66
N ALA A 234 15.96 11.78 -16.09
CA ALA A 234 16.49 11.01 -17.21
C ALA A 234 16.12 11.64 -18.56
N ARG A 235 16.94 11.37 -19.57
CA ARG A 235 16.58 11.62 -20.96
C ARG A 235 15.94 10.36 -21.52
N VAL A 236 14.63 10.38 -21.71
CA VAL A 236 13.86 9.28 -22.29
C VAL A 236 13.52 9.59 -23.74
N GLU A 237 13.78 8.64 -24.63
CA GLU A 237 13.43 8.77 -26.04
C GLU A 237 11.96 8.42 -26.27
N LYS A 238 11.25 9.24 -27.05
CA LYS A 238 9.90 8.88 -27.51
C LYS A 238 10.01 7.74 -28.51
N THR A 239 9.49 6.60 -28.11
CA THR A 239 9.57 5.35 -28.88
C THR A 239 8.17 4.87 -29.26
N ALA A 240 8.02 4.33 -30.47
CA ALA A 240 6.75 3.74 -30.89
C ALA A 240 6.38 2.53 -30.02
N ARG A 241 5.09 2.38 -29.71
CA ARG A 241 4.61 1.24 -28.95
C ARG A 241 5.05 -0.09 -29.58
N GLY A 242 5.58 -0.98 -28.79
CA GLY A 242 6.07 -2.29 -29.21
C GLY A 242 7.54 -2.31 -29.69
N SER A 243 8.19 -1.14 -29.79
CA SER A 243 9.63 -1.04 -30.10
C SER A 243 10.46 -1.05 -28.82
N LEU A 244 11.78 -1.32 -28.93
CA LEU A 244 12.70 -1.25 -27.80
C LEU A 244 12.70 0.17 -27.23
N ALA A 245 12.46 0.28 -25.93
CA ALA A 245 12.52 1.57 -25.24
C ALA A 245 13.96 1.98 -24.92
N SER A 246 14.23 3.28 -24.89
CA SER A 246 15.55 3.85 -24.64
C SER A 246 15.49 5.02 -23.68
N GLY A 247 16.47 5.10 -22.78
CA GLY A 247 16.64 6.21 -21.85
C GLY A 247 18.02 6.19 -21.21
N THR A 248 18.52 7.37 -20.85
CA THR A 248 19.83 7.55 -20.18
C THR A 248 19.69 8.41 -18.94
N GLY A 249 20.54 8.16 -17.94
CA GLY A 249 20.54 8.92 -16.69
C GLY A 249 19.48 8.46 -15.69
N LEU A 250 18.89 7.26 -15.86
CA LEU A 250 18.04 6.66 -14.86
C LEU A 250 18.84 6.42 -13.57
N LYS A 251 18.25 6.77 -12.43
CA LYS A 251 18.85 6.50 -11.10
C LYS A 251 18.30 5.21 -10.56
N LEU A 252 19.18 4.25 -10.26
CA LEU A 252 18.83 2.99 -9.60
C LEU A 252 19.36 2.99 -8.19
N SER A 253 18.49 2.69 -7.23
CA SER A 253 18.86 2.41 -5.83
C SER A 253 18.44 1.00 -5.45
N VAL A 254 19.32 0.29 -4.75
CA VAL A 254 19.04 -1.03 -4.18
C VAL A 254 19.08 -0.92 -2.67
N LEU A 255 17.97 -1.22 -2.03
CA LEU A 255 17.79 -0.99 -0.60
C LEU A 255 17.50 -2.32 0.13
N LYS A 256 18.00 -2.45 1.34
CA LYS A 256 17.75 -3.56 2.26
C LYS A 256 17.09 -3.08 3.55
N ALA A 257 16.65 -4.01 4.37
CA ALA A 257 16.02 -3.72 5.66
C ALA A 257 16.79 -2.68 6.50
N GLY A 258 16.05 -1.75 7.09
CA GLY A 258 16.55 -0.62 7.88
C GLY A 258 16.95 0.60 7.05
N GLN A 259 17.08 0.48 5.74
CA GLN A 259 17.41 1.63 4.88
C GLN A 259 16.15 2.43 4.51
N ARG A 260 16.35 3.72 4.27
CA ARG A 260 15.29 4.67 3.92
C ARG A 260 15.55 5.30 2.56
N TYR A 261 14.47 5.66 1.90
CA TYR A 261 14.49 6.40 0.64
C TYR A 261 13.51 7.57 0.70
N SER A 262 13.89 8.71 0.11
CA SER A 262 13.00 9.87 -0.07
C SER A 262 12.68 10.07 -1.53
N LEU A 263 11.40 10.25 -1.85
CA LEU A 263 10.92 10.56 -3.20
C LEU A 263 11.15 12.03 -3.61
N LYS A 264 11.63 12.86 -2.67
CA LYS A 264 11.97 14.28 -2.91
C LYS A 264 13.35 14.43 -3.51
#